data_0eba428124b9529f1c04270ea5551e34
#
_entry.id   0eba428124b9529f1c04270ea5551e34
#
_cell.length_a   1.000
_cell.length_b   1.000
_cell.length_c   1.000
_cell.angle_alpha   90.00
_cell.angle_beta   90.00
_cell.angle_gamma   90.00
#
_symmetry.space_group_name_H-M   'P 1'
#
loop_
_entity.id
_entity.type
_entity.pdbx_description
1 polymer ?
#
loop_
_entity_poly.entity_id
_entity_poly.type
_entity_poly.pdbx_seq_one_letter_code
_entity_poly.pdbx_strand_id
1 'polypeptide(L)'
;MEIVRELKIIPNLSLALGFFDGLHLGHQAVIGNAVSFARQNGTKSAVVTFSNHPFCYLRGVKAPKYILTNSDKYQMLEKLGVDYVVELEFDEIKSLTAQDYVENVLVKYFSPQFITSGLHHHFGSCRSGNSELLTKLKSRYDYEYKPVHEILQNGVKISSTSIRNFIENGEIKLAENMLGRKFSIFGEVQHGKQKGRIIGFPTANIFYPDGIIQPPHGVYDVNVLINDKKYRGISNFGTCPTVTMGEVITFETHLLDFNADLYGKEIRVEFNKKIRDEKNFSSIEELKHQIQLDIDGLI
;
A
#
# COMPACT_ATOMS: atom_id res chain seq x y z
N MET A 1 -9.18 10.11 -12.23
CA MET A 1 -7.91 9.46 -12.63
C MET A 1 -8.20 8.31 -13.58
N GLU A 2 -7.46 8.17 -14.70
CA GLU A 2 -7.63 7.07 -15.68
C GLU A 2 -6.52 6.03 -15.49
N ILE A 3 -6.87 4.74 -15.54
CA ILE A 3 -5.91 3.62 -15.48
C ILE A 3 -5.72 3.08 -16.90
N VAL A 4 -4.49 3.17 -17.40
CA VAL A 4 -4.08 2.75 -18.75
C VAL A 4 -3.31 1.44 -18.64
N ARG A 5 -3.89 0.34 -19.13
CA ARG A 5 -3.29 -1.00 -19.12
C ARG A 5 -2.71 -1.43 -20.45
N GLU A 6 -3.13 -0.79 -21.53
CA GLU A 6 -2.57 -1.00 -22.87
C GLU A 6 -1.89 0.28 -23.32
N LEU A 7 -0.66 0.17 -23.82
CA LEU A 7 0.11 1.31 -24.29
C LEU A 7 -0.63 2.05 -25.41
N LYS A 8 -0.99 3.28 -25.17
CA LYS A 8 -1.61 4.21 -26.13
C LYS A 8 -0.86 5.54 -26.10
N ILE A 9 -0.95 6.30 -27.19
CA ILE A 9 -0.31 7.61 -27.30
C ILE A 9 -1.08 8.63 -26.45
N ILE A 10 -0.41 9.16 -25.42
CA ILE A 10 -0.91 10.25 -24.56
C ILE A 10 0.25 11.26 -24.43
N PRO A 11 0.36 12.22 -25.35
CA PRO A 11 1.53 13.10 -25.39
C PRO A 11 1.53 14.15 -24.29
N ASN A 12 2.69 14.77 -24.10
CA ASN A 12 2.92 15.92 -23.21
C ASN A 12 2.65 15.61 -21.74
N LEU A 13 3.11 14.43 -21.26
CA LEU A 13 2.93 14.03 -19.87
C LEU A 13 4.09 14.44 -18.97
N SER A 14 3.77 14.64 -17.70
CA SER A 14 4.71 14.69 -16.57
C SER A 14 4.73 13.33 -15.90
N LEU A 15 5.86 12.61 -15.97
CA LEU A 15 5.96 11.21 -15.57
C LEU A 15 6.63 11.03 -14.20
N ALA A 16 6.00 10.26 -13.32
CA ALA A 16 6.60 9.70 -12.12
C ALA A 16 6.87 8.20 -12.34
N LEU A 17 8.16 7.79 -12.29
CA LEU A 17 8.56 6.41 -12.56
C LEU A 17 8.82 5.66 -11.27
N GLY A 18 8.17 4.49 -11.06
CA GLY A 18 8.40 3.64 -9.91
C GLY A 18 7.34 2.56 -9.72
N PHE A 19 7.62 1.61 -8.84
CA PHE A 19 6.64 0.59 -8.46
C PHE A 19 5.60 1.09 -7.46
N PHE A 20 6.01 2.02 -6.58
CA PHE A 20 5.17 2.77 -5.65
C PHE A 20 4.38 1.91 -4.64
N ASP A 21 4.93 0.75 -4.23
CA ASP A 21 4.30 -0.02 -3.17
C ASP A 21 4.38 0.70 -1.83
N GLY A 22 3.23 0.79 -1.18
CA GLY A 22 3.07 1.48 0.11
C GLY A 22 2.90 2.99 0.02
N LEU A 23 3.12 3.64 -1.13
CA LEU A 23 2.99 5.10 -1.30
C LEU A 23 3.53 5.91 -0.11
N HIS A 24 4.73 5.52 0.37
CA HIS A 24 5.41 6.17 1.49
C HIS A 24 5.87 7.59 1.14
N LEU A 25 6.34 8.36 2.12
CA LEU A 25 6.71 9.76 1.93
C LEU A 25 7.70 9.99 0.77
N GLY A 26 8.65 9.07 0.56
CA GLY A 26 9.54 9.13 -0.61
C GLY A 26 8.81 8.97 -1.94
N HIS A 27 7.83 8.07 -2.02
CA HIS A 27 7.00 7.91 -3.20
C HIS A 27 6.10 9.14 -3.42
N GLN A 28 5.52 9.69 -2.35
CA GLN A 28 4.70 10.89 -2.43
C GLN A 28 5.51 12.10 -2.94
N ALA A 29 6.78 12.23 -2.57
CA ALA A 29 7.66 13.27 -3.08
C ALA A 29 7.92 13.13 -4.59
N VAL A 30 8.15 11.90 -5.08
CA VAL A 30 8.31 11.64 -6.53
C VAL A 30 7.02 12.01 -7.26
N ILE A 31 5.88 11.46 -6.83
CA ILE A 31 4.57 11.70 -7.47
C ILE A 31 4.20 13.19 -7.41
N GLY A 32 4.42 13.84 -6.25
CA GLY A 32 4.15 15.24 -6.04
C GLY A 32 4.93 16.16 -6.98
N ASN A 33 6.19 15.81 -7.33
CA ASN A 33 6.95 16.56 -8.33
C ASN A 33 6.28 16.49 -9.71
N ALA A 34 5.84 15.30 -10.16
CA ALA A 34 5.18 15.14 -11.44
C ALA A 34 3.85 15.90 -11.50
N VAL A 35 3.02 15.78 -10.44
CA VAL A 35 1.73 16.49 -10.34
C VAL A 35 1.93 18.01 -10.30
N SER A 36 2.93 18.49 -9.54
CA SER A 36 3.23 19.92 -9.44
C SER A 36 3.69 20.50 -10.76
N PHE A 37 4.61 19.82 -11.46
CA PHE A 37 5.06 20.23 -12.78
C PHE A 37 3.89 20.29 -13.78
N ALA A 38 3.05 19.25 -13.80
CA ALA A 38 1.89 19.18 -14.69
C ALA A 38 0.95 20.38 -14.47
N ARG A 39 0.63 20.70 -13.21
CA ARG A 39 -0.24 21.84 -12.87
C ARG A 39 0.37 23.20 -13.29
N GLN A 40 1.67 23.38 -13.09
CA GLN A 40 2.36 24.62 -13.41
C GLN A 40 2.48 24.87 -14.92
N ASN A 41 2.58 23.80 -15.72
CA ASN A 41 2.78 23.87 -17.16
C ASN A 41 1.51 23.53 -17.97
N GLY A 42 0.35 23.35 -17.32
CA GLY A 42 -0.90 23.06 -18.02
C GLY A 42 -0.93 21.69 -18.72
N THR A 43 -0.11 20.74 -18.25
CA THR A 43 -0.03 19.37 -18.79
C THR A 43 -0.73 18.38 -17.87
N LYS A 44 -0.64 17.09 -18.18
CA LYS A 44 -1.21 15.99 -17.37
C LYS A 44 -0.09 15.20 -16.69
N SER A 45 -0.38 14.73 -15.48
CA SER A 45 0.53 13.89 -14.70
C SER A 45 0.23 12.41 -14.91
N ALA A 46 1.29 11.59 -14.97
CA ALA A 46 1.15 10.14 -15.02
C ALA A 46 2.14 9.44 -14.07
N VAL A 47 1.63 8.43 -13.38
CA VAL A 47 2.44 7.43 -12.68
C VAL A 47 2.65 6.25 -13.62
N VAL A 48 3.92 5.93 -13.93
CA VAL A 48 4.28 4.74 -14.71
C VAL A 48 4.76 3.66 -13.73
N THR A 49 4.02 2.57 -13.67
CA THR A 49 4.22 1.47 -12.72
C THR A 49 4.00 0.11 -13.41
N PHE A 50 4.02 -0.98 -12.64
CA PHE A 50 3.80 -2.32 -13.14
C PHE A 50 2.55 -2.95 -12.51
N SER A 51 1.86 -3.80 -13.27
CA SER A 51 0.72 -4.59 -12.80
C SER A 51 1.11 -5.52 -11.64
N ASN A 52 2.29 -6.15 -11.74
CA ASN A 52 2.86 -7.06 -10.75
C ASN A 52 4.29 -6.66 -10.36
N HIS A 53 4.71 -7.10 -9.16
CA HIS A 53 6.07 -6.83 -8.69
C HIS A 53 7.10 -7.51 -9.60
N PRO A 54 8.12 -6.77 -10.10
CA PRO A 54 9.14 -7.35 -10.99
C PRO A 54 9.81 -8.62 -10.45
N PHE A 55 9.89 -8.80 -9.14
CA PHE A 55 10.43 -10.01 -8.51
C PHE A 55 9.60 -11.28 -8.77
N CYS A 56 8.31 -11.16 -9.12
CA CYS A 56 7.50 -12.30 -9.53
C CYS A 56 8.06 -13.02 -10.77
N TYR A 57 8.85 -12.31 -11.57
CA TYR A 57 9.45 -12.81 -12.81
C TYR A 57 10.90 -13.26 -12.63
N LEU A 58 11.49 -13.08 -11.45
CA LEU A 58 12.85 -13.54 -11.15
C LEU A 58 12.80 -14.95 -10.57
N ARG A 59 13.43 -15.92 -11.25
CA ARG A 59 13.46 -17.32 -10.82
C ARG A 59 14.12 -17.45 -9.43
N GLY A 60 13.48 -18.23 -8.55
CA GLY A 60 14.00 -18.52 -7.22
C GLY A 60 13.86 -17.38 -6.20
N VAL A 61 13.27 -16.27 -6.58
CA VAL A 61 13.01 -15.14 -5.68
C VAL A 61 11.51 -15.08 -5.35
N LYS A 62 11.17 -15.19 -4.08
CA LYS A 62 9.79 -14.98 -3.62
C LYS A 62 9.49 -13.48 -3.65
N ALA A 63 8.42 -13.10 -4.33
CA ALA A 63 7.96 -11.71 -4.31
C ALA A 63 7.65 -11.26 -2.86
N PRO A 64 8.04 -10.06 -2.45
CA PRO A 64 7.67 -9.54 -1.14
C PRO A 64 6.16 -9.33 -1.07
N LYS A 65 5.58 -9.46 0.12
CA LYS A 65 4.20 -9.07 0.35
C LYS A 65 4.03 -7.56 0.14
N TYR A 66 2.90 -7.15 -0.42
CA TYR A 66 2.60 -5.73 -0.68
C TYR A 66 2.21 -5.01 0.61
N ILE A 67 2.45 -3.70 0.65
CA ILE A 67 2.01 -2.84 1.76
C ILE A 67 0.58 -2.34 1.52
N LEU A 68 0.17 -2.22 0.26
CA LEU A 68 -1.14 -1.77 -0.18
C LEU A 68 -1.76 -2.71 -1.20
N THR A 69 -3.08 -2.82 -1.19
CA THR A 69 -3.83 -3.38 -2.33
C THR A 69 -3.75 -2.42 -3.52
N ASN A 70 -4.00 -2.93 -4.74
CA ASN A 70 -4.07 -2.06 -5.92
C ASN A 70 -5.23 -1.05 -5.80
N SER A 71 -6.37 -1.46 -5.24
CA SER A 71 -7.50 -0.56 -5.01
C SER A 71 -7.12 0.63 -4.12
N ASP A 72 -6.47 0.37 -2.97
CA ASP A 72 -5.98 1.42 -2.07
C ASP A 72 -4.94 2.32 -2.76
N LYS A 73 -4.03 1.72 -3.52
CA LYS A 73 -3.00 2.46 -4.27
C LYS A 73 -3.63 3.45 -5.25
N TYR A 74 -4.64 3.02 -6.01
CA TYR A 74 -5.31 3.90 -6.97
C TYR A 74 -6.09 5.01 -6.29
N GLN A 75 -6.86 4.72 -5.24
CA GLN A 75 -7.56 5.75 -4.47
C GLN A 75 -6.60 6.81 -3.92
N MET A 76 -5.42 6.39 -3.45
CA MET A 76 -4.41 7.31 -2.94
C MET A 76 -3.76 8.14 -4.05
N LEU A 77 -3.46 7.55 -5.20
CA LEU A 77 -2.93 8.27 -6.36
C LEU A 77 -3.91 9.33 -6.87
N GLU A 78 -5.20 9.00 -6.90
CA GLU A 78 -6.24 9.95 -7.26
C GLU A 78 -6.32 11.13 -6.28
N LYS A 79 -6.26 10.86 -4.96
CA LYS A 79 -6.19 11.91 -3.92
C LYS A 79 -4.94 12.78 -4.03
N LEU A 80 -3.82 12.25 -4.52
CA LEU A 80 -2.59 13.01 -4.79
C LEU A 80 -2.72 13.89 -6.05
N GLY A 81 -3.80 13.72 -6.82
CA GLY A 81 -4.09 14.51 -8.01
C GLY A 81 -3.40 13.99 -9.29
N VAL A 82 -3.08 12.71 -9.34
CA VAL A 82 -2.57 12.04 -10.54
C VAL A 82 -3.67 11.94 -11.58
N ASP A 83 -3.38 12.27 -12.85
CA ASP A 83 -4.36 12.17 -13.95
C ASP A 83 -4.40 10.77 -14.55
N TYR A 84 -3.23 10.12 -14.73
CA TYR A 84 -3.10 8.81 -15.33
C TYR A 84 -2.26 7.85 -14.49
N VAL A 85 -2.65 6.59 -14.44
CA VAL A 85 -1.80 5.48 -13.98
C VAL A 85 -1.55 4.56 -15.17
N VAL A 86 -0.31 4.49 -15.61
CA VAL A 86 0.10 3.59 -16.71
C VAL A 86 0.66 2.32 -16.06
N GLU A 87 -0.05 1.22 -16.20
CA GLU A 87 0.37 -0.09 -15.71
C GLU A 87 0.98 -0.90 -16.85
N LEU A 88 2.31 -1.02 -16.82
CA LEU A 88 3.04 -1.81 -17.80
C LEU A 88 3.08 -3.28 -17.37
N GLU A 89 2.91 -4.17 -18.34
CA GLU A 89 3.19 -5.59 -18.13
C GLU A 89 4.71 -5.81 -18.18
N PHE A 90 5.27 -6.30 -17.06
CA PHE A 90 6.73 -6.45 -16.95
C PHE A 90 7.31 -7.41 -18.01
N ASP A 91 6.55 -8.45 -18.37
CA ASP A 91 6.96 -9.43 -19.39
C ASP A 91 7.20 -8.79 -20.77
N GLU A 92 6.46 -7.76 -21.11
CA GLU A 92 6.58 -7.07 -22.40
C GLU A 92 7.82 -6.19 -22.51
N ILE A 93 8.30 -5.67 -21.36
CA ILE A 93 9.39 -4.70 -21.34
C ILE A 93 10.69 -5.20 -20.71
N LYS A 94 10.70 -6.38 -20.05
CA LYS A 94 11.86 -6.91 -19.30
C LYS A 94 13.11 -7.12 -20.15
N SER A 95 12.95 -7.33 -21.45
CA SER A 95 14.06 -7.54 -22.41
C SER A 95 14.57 -6.25 -23.04
N LEU A 96 13.85 -5.13 -22.89
CA LEU A 96 14.26 -3.86 -23.46
C LEU A 96 15.54 -3.35 -22.78
N THR A 97 16.48 -2.86 -23.59
CA THR A 97 17.60 -2.10 -23.01
C THR A 97 17.09 -0.86 -22.31
N ALA A 98 17.88 -0.26 -21.42
CA ALA A 98 17.47 0.95 -20.76
C ALA A 98 17.18 2.10 -21.74
N GLN A 99 17.96 2.20 -22.82
CA GLN A 99 17.73 3.18 -23.86
C GLN A 99 16.46 2.91 -24.64
N ASP A 100 16.21 1.64 -25.05
CA ASP A 100 14.98 1.26 -25.76
C ASP A 100 13.73 1.52 -24.91
N TYR A 101 13.80 1.28 -23.59
CA TYR A 101 12.71 1.60 -22.69
C TYR A 101 12.38 3.10 -22.71
N VAL A 102 13.40 3.98 -22.65
CA VAL A 102 13.16 5.42 -22.72
C VAL A 102 12.62 5.81 -24.10
N GLU A 103 13.23 5.33 -25.19
CA GLU A 103 12.87 5.70 -26.57
C GLU A 103 11.50 5.15 -26.98
N ASN A 104 11.33 3.81 -26.86
CA ASN A 104 10.20 3.09 -27.44
C ASN A 104 8.98 2.97 -26.51
N VAL A 105 9.15 3.31 -25.21
CA VAL A 105 8.03 3.32 -24.26
C VAL A 105 7.76 4.76 -23.79
N LEU A 106 8.71 5.41 -23.11
CA LEU A 106 8.43 6.70 -22.49
C LEU A 106 8.26 7.83 -23.53
N VAL A 107 9.20 7.95 -24.46
CA VAL A 107 9.17 9.05 -25.46
C VAL A 107 8.11 8.77 -26.52
N LYS A 108 8.08 7.58 -27.07
CA LYS A 108 7.16 7.22 -28.17
C LYS A 108 5.69 7.37 -27.79
N TYR A 109 5.30 6.94 -26.59
CA TYR A 109 3.89 6.94 -26.18
C TYR A 109 3.48 8.19 -25.41
N PHE A 110 4.40 8.80 -24.66
CA PHE A 110 4.03 9.86 -23.73
C PHE A 110 4.63 11.24 -24.05
N SER A 111 5.65 11.30 -24.94
CA SER A 111 6.36 12.54 -25.27
C SER A 111 6.55 13.43 -24.02
N PRO A 112 7.26 12.90 -22.99
CA PRO A 112 7.26 13.52 -21.67
C PRO A 112 7.91 14.89 -21.72
N GLN A 113 7.32 15.87 -21.03
CA GLN A 113 7.95 17.15 -20.77
C GLN A 113 8.76 17.13 -19.47
N PHE A 114 8.39 16.24 -18.56
CA PHE A 114 9.06 16.08 -17.27
C PHE A 114 9.06 14.61 -16.84
N ILE A 115 10.19 14.17 -16.30
CA ILE A 115 10.35 12.85 -15.71
C ILE A 115 10.91 13.00 -14.30
N THR A 116 10.38 12.25 -13.35
CA THR A 116 10.90 12.17 -11.99
C THR A 116 10.90 10.73 -11.49
N SER A 117 11.87 10.38 -10.68
CA SER A 117 12.01 9.07 -10.06
C SER A 117 12.81 9.19 -8.76
N GLY A 118 12.82 8.15 -7.94
CA GLY A 118 13.82 8.07 -6.88
C GLY A 118 15.24 8.02 -7.45
N LEU A 119 16.23 8.61 -6.77
CA LEU A 119 17.63 8.65 -7.22
C LEU A 119 18.19 7.25 -7.55
N HIS A 120 17.79 6.23 -6.79
CA HIS A 120 18.20 4.84 -6.98
C HIS A 120 17.21 4.01 -7.80
N HIS A 121 16.36 4.66 -8.58
CA HIS A 121 15.47 3.97 -9.51
C HIS A 121 16.29 3.32 -10.63
N HIS A 122 16.02 2.03 -10.88
CA HIS A 122 16.63 1.29 -11.97
C HIS A 122 15.55 0.74 -12.91
N PHE A 123 15.87 0.71 -14.20
CA PHE A 123 14.99 0.23 -15.26
C PHE A 123 15.78 -0.44 -16.39
N GLY A 124 15.06 -1.02 -17.35
CA GLY A 124 15.65 -1.76 -18.47
C GLY A 124 16.26 -3.10 -18.06
N SER A 125 16.63 -3.89 -19.05
CA SER A 125 17.22 -5.23 -18.83
C SER A 125 18.48 -5.14 -17.97
N CYS A 126 18.65 -6.13 -17.09
CA CYS A 126 19.76 -6.17 -16.13
C CYS A 126 19.89 -4.92 -15.26
N ARG A 127 18.81 -4.13 -15.08
CA ARG A 127 18.81 -2.88 -14.30
C ARG A 127 19.84 -1.84 -14.79
N SER A 128 20.11 -1.83 -16.09
CA SER A 128 21.16 -1.03 -16.72
C SER A 128 20.85 0.48 -16.77
N GLY A 129 19.55 0.85 -16.67
CA GLY A 129 19.10 2.24 -16.62
C GLY A 129 19.07 2.78 -15.19
N ASN A 130 19.41 4.04 -15.05
CA ASN A 130 19.48 4.76 -13.79
C ASN A 130 19.24 6.28 -14.00
N SER A 131 19.35 7.06 -12.92
CA SER A 131 19.21 8.53 -12.95
C SER A 131 20.21 9.23 -13.86
N GLU A 132 21.43 8.70 -14.02
CA GLU A 132 22.45 9.27 -14.88
C GLU A 132 22.05 9.17 -16.37
N LEU A 133 21.52 8.00 -16.76
CA LEU A 133 21.03 7.80 -18.12
C LEU A 133 19.85 8.74 -18.43
N LEU A 134 18.87 8.87 -17.52
CA LEU A 134 17.77 9.83 -17.71
C LEU A 134 18.29 11.27 -17.82
N THR A 135 19.28 11.64 -17.02
CA THR A 135 19.92 12.97 -17.11
C THR A 135 20.64 13.16 -18.46
N LYS A 136 21.34 12.13 -18.95
CA LYS A 136 22.04 12.19 -20.23
C LYS A 136 21.09 12.33 -21.41
N LEU A 137 19.95 11.68 -21.35
CA LEU A 137 18.98 11.63 -22.46
C LEU A 137 18.05 12.85 -22.49
N LYS A 138 17.99 13.67 -21.46
CA LYS A 138 17.04 14.80 -21.37
C LYS A 138 17.16 15.79 -22.55
N SER A 139 18.37 16.13 -22.96
CA SER A 139 18.59 17.07 -24.07
C SER A 139 18.32 16.46 -25.46
N ARG A 140 18.39 15.12 -25.58
CA ARG A 140 18.08 14.40 -26.82
C ARG A 140 16.58 14.34 -27.09
N TYR A 141 15.76 14.21 -26.01
CA TYR A 141 14.32 13.99 -26.11
C TYR A 141 13.50 15.14 -25.54
N ASP A 142 14.14 16.27 -25.22
CA ASP A 142 13.51 17.54 -24.80
C ASP A 142 12.57 17.39 -23.59
N TYR A 143 13.03 16.69 -22.54
CA TYR A 143 12.34 16.62 -21.27
C TYR A 143 13.20 17.16 -20.12
N GLU A 144 12.56 17.64 -19.06
CA GLU A 144 13.23 17.89 -17.79
C GLU A 144 13.30 16.62 -16.95
N TYR A 145 14.40 16.42 -16.22
CA TYR A 145 14.54 15.31 -15.29
C TYR A 145 14.91 15.80 -13.89
N LYS A 146 14.14 15.33 -12.88
CA LYS A 146 14.37 15.66 -11.48
C LYS A 146 14.35 14.39 -10.62
N PRO A 147 15.50 13.86 -10.20
CA PRO A 147 15.56 12.77 -9.23
C PRO A 147 15.18 13.26 -7.83
N VAL A 148 14.54 12.39 -7.05
CA VAL A 148 14.27 12.60 -5.62
C VAL A 148 15.30 11.86 -4.81
N HIS A 149 16.02 12.57 -3.96
CA HIS A 149 16.98 12.00 -3.03
C HIS A 149 16.29 11.17 -1.94
N GLU A 150 17.07 10.34 -1.26
CA GLU A 150 16.58 9.56 -0.14
C GLU A 150 16.04 10.47 0.97
N ILE A 151 14.87 10.12 1.49
CA ILE A 151 14.30 10.77 2.66
C ILE A 151 14.62 9.91 3.87
N LEU A 152 15.16 10.52 4.89
CA LEU A 152 15.46 9.88 6.17
C LEU A 152 14.41 10.27 7.22
N GLN A 153 14.00 9.30 8.01
CA GLN A 153 13.17 9.50 9.21
C GLN A 153 13.96 8.97 10.41
N ASN A 154 14.31 9.86 11.34
CA ASN A 154 15.15 9.50 12.51
C ASN A 154 16.44 8.74 12.14
N GLY A 155 17.10 9.15 11.06
CA GLY A 155 18.31 8.51 10.56
C GLY A 155 18.11 7.21 9.78
N VAL A 156 16.88 6.71 9.66
CA VAL A 156 16.54 5.50 8.89
C VAL A 156 15.97 5.89 7.53
N LYS A 157 16.45 5.26 6.47
CA LYS A 157 15.96 5.46 5.11
C LYS A 157 14.51 5.02 4.98
N ILE A 158 13.66 5.91 4.46
CA ILE A 158 12.27 5.57 4.11
C ILE A 158 12.28 4.69 2.86
N SER A 159 11.80 3.45 3.00
CA SER A 159 11.67 2.50 1.91
C SER A 159 10.56 1.48 2.18
N SER A 160 10.02 0.87 1.11
CA SER A 160 9.04 -0.22 1.27
C SER A 160 9.61 -1.40 2.06
N THR A 161 10.91 -1.69 1.95
CA THR A 161 11.58 -2.74 2.72
C THR A 161 11.59 -2.43 4.21
N SER A 162 12.01 -1.22 4.61
CA SER A 162 12.01 -0.80 6.02
C SER A 162 10.60 -0.83 6.61
N ILE A 163 9.61 -0.37 5.83
CA ILE A 163 8.21 -0.35 6.26
C ILE A 163 7.68 -1.77 6.48
N ARG A 164 7.97 -2.72 5.56
CA ARG A 164 7.58 -4.12 5.76
C ARG A 164 8.18 -4.70 7.02
N ASN A 165 9.48 -4.50 7.24
CA ASN A 165 10.16 -4.98 8.44
C ASN A 165 9.51 -4.43 9.72
N PHE A 166 9.16 -3.14 9.75
CA PHE A 166 8.48 -2.54 10.90
C PHE A 166 7.08 -3.14 11.12
N ILE A 167 6.31 -3.36 10.06
CA ILE A 167 4.98 -3.98 10.18
C ILE A 167 5.11 -5.41 10.68
N GLU A 168 6.01 -6.23 10.11
CA GLU A 168 6.24 -7.63 10.50
C GLU A 168 6.72 -7.77 11.96
N ASN A 169 7.43 -6.78 12.47
CA ASN A 169 7.88 -6.74 13.86
C ASN A 169 6.85 -6.12 14.82
N GLY A 170 5.69 -5.65 14.33
CA GLY A 170 4.67 -5.00 15.15
C GLY A 170 5.00 -3.54 15.51
N GLU A 171 6.03 -2.98 14.92
CA GLU A 171 6.47 -1.58 15.13
C GLU A 171 5.63 -0.62 14.26
N ILE A 172 4.30 -0.72 14.39
CA ILE A 172 3.32 -0.03 13.54
C ILE A 172 3.56 1.47 13.49
N LYS A 173 3.92 2.08 14.63
CA LYS A 173 4.16 3.53 14.70
C LYS A 173 5.34 3.98 13.84
N LEU A 174 6.41 3.17 13.76
CA LEU A 174 7.56 3.47 12.90
C LEU A 174 7.19 3.34 11.41
N ALA A 175 6.41 2.31 11.08
CA ALA A 175 5.87 2.16 9.72
C ALA A 175 4.99 3.36 9.33
N GLU A 176 4.08 3.81 10.22
CA GLU A 176 3.23 4.98 9.99
C GLU A 176 4.01 6.26 9.73
N ASN A 177 5.07 6.49 10.51
CA ASN A 177 5.92 7.67 10.34
C ASN A 177 6.53 7.71 8.93
N MET A 178 6.95 6.56 8.39
CA MET A 178 7.49 6.45 7.05
C MET A 178 6.43 6.52 5.95
N LEU A 179 5.24 5.97 6.22
CA LEU A 179 4.09 6.03 5.31
C LEU A 179 3.49 7.45 5.22
N GLY A 180 3.64 8.25 6.27
CA GLY A 180 2.95 9.53 6.42
C GLY A 180 1.43 9.38 6.67
N ARG A 181 0.97 8.17 7.02
CA ARG A 181 -0.42 7.82 7.33
C ARG A 181 -0.50 6.57 8.18
N LYS A 182 -1.69 6.24 8.67
CA LYS A 182 -1.96 4.98 9.36
C LYS A 182 -1.74 3.77 8.44
N PHE A 183 -1.18 2.70 9.00
CA PHE A 183 -1.27 1.39 8.37
C PHE A 183 -2.70 0.87 8.56
N SER A 184 -3.35 0.47 7.49
CA SER A 184 -4.77 0.11 7.53
C SER A 184 -5.12 -0.97 6.52
N ILE A 185 -6.17 -1.73 6.83
CA ILE A 185 -6.80 -2.70 5.93
C ILE A 185 -8.20 -2.21 5.59
N PHE A 186 -8.53 -2.28 4.32
CA PHE A 186 -9.84 -1.97 3.78
C PHE A 186 -10.50 -3.24 3.29
N GLY A 187 -11.78 -3.42 3.61
CA GLY A 187 -12.54 -4.58 3.17
C GLY A 187 -14.01 -4.50 3.52
N GLU A 188 -14.78 -5.39 2.90
CA GLU A 188 -16.20 -5.57 3.17
C GLU A 188 -16.41 -6.47 4.40
N VAL A 189 -17.36 -6.10 5.25
CA VAL A 189 -17.71 -6.87 6.45
C VAL A 189 -18.51 -8.11 6.05
N GLN A 190 -17.96 -9.25 6.37
CA GLN A 190 -18.52 -10.57 6.08
C GLN A 190 -19.16 -11.22 7.31
N HIS A 191 -20.00 -12.20 7.09
CA HIS A 191 -20.54 -13.03 8.16
C HIS A 191 -19.46 -13.96 8.73
N GLY A 192 -19.11 -13.77 10.00
CA GLY A 192 -18.23 -14.67 10.76
C GLY A 192 -19.03 -15.71 11.56
N LYS A 193 -18.34 -16.41 12.48
CA LYS A 193 -18.95 -17.42 13.37
C LYS A 193 -19.90 -16.83 14.43
N GLN A 194 -20.05 -15.51 14.51
CA GLN A 194 -20.93 -14.74 15.40
C GLN A 194 -20.76 -15.02 16.90
N LYS A 195 -19.67 -15.65 17.32
CA LYS A 195 -19.40 -15.97 18.73
C LYS A 195 -19.33 -14.72 19.62
N GLY A 196 -18.73 -13.63 19.08
CA GLY A 196 -18.65 -12.35 19.78
C GLY A 196 -20.02 -11.79 20.17
N ARG A 197 -21.03 -11.93 19.32
CA ARG A 197 -22.40 -11.48 19.61
C ARG A 197 -23.02 -12.21 20.80
N ILE A 198 -22.76 -13.52 20.92
CA ILE A 198 -23.27 -14.36 22.03
C ILE A 198 -22.66 -13.93 23.37
N ILE A 199 -21.41 -13.51 23.35
CA ILE A 199 -20.68 -13.10 24.56
C ILE A 199 -20.79 -11.61 24.88
N GLY A 200 -21.56 -10.83 24.10
CA GLY A 200 -21.79 -9.40 24.33
C GLY A 200 -20.78 -8.45 23.65
N PHE A 201 -19.84 -8.97 22.85
CA PHE A 201 -18.86 -8.19 22.09
C PHE A 201 -19.00 -8.48 20.58
N PRO A 202 -20.03 -7.94 19.91
CA PRO A 202 -20.23 -8.17 18.47
C PRO A 202 -19.02 -7.69 17.68
N THR A 203 -18.57 -8.49 16.70
CA THR A 203 -17.40 -8.19 15.86
C THR A 203 -17.78 -8.07 14.39
N ALA A 204 -17.18 -7.10 13.72
CA ALA A 204 -17.12 -7.02 12.27
C ALA A 204 -15.94 -7.88 11.79
N ASN A 205 -16.19 -8.81 10.87
CA ASN A 205 -15.18 -9.68 10.29
C ASN A 205 -14.82 -9.19 8.91
N ILE A 206 -13.53 -8.98 8.62
CA ILE A 206 -13.02 -8.61 7.31
C ILE A 206 -12.04 -9.69 6.85
N PHE A 207 -12.09 -10.05 5.56
CA PHE A 207 -11.02 -10.84 4.99
C PHE A 207 -9.74 -10.01 4.90
N TYR A 208 -8.65 -10.57 5.42
CA TYR A 208 -7.34 -9.96 5.22
C TYR A 208 -6.89 -10.21 3.78
N PRO A 209 -6.56 -9.18 3.00
CA PRO A 209 -6.24 -9.36 1.58
C PRO A 209 -5.00 -10.23 1.38
N ASP A 210 -5.09 -11.18 0.44
CA ASP A 210 -3.97 -12.02 0.08
C ASP A 210 -2.80 -11.20 -0.46
N GLY A 211 -1.58 -11.66 -0.16
CA GLY A 211 -0.36 -11.00 -0.62
C GLY A 211 -0.03 -9.68 0.11
N ILE A 212 -0.85 -9.21 1.04
CA ILE A 212 -0.57 -8.02 1.86
C ILE A 212 0.27 -8.42 3.07
N ILE A 213 1.21 -7.51 3.45
CA ILE A 213 2.06 -7.65 4.62
C ILE A 213 1.24 -7.72 5.91
N GLN A 214 1.61 -8.61 6.80
CA GLN A 214 0.87 -8.90 8.02
C GLN A 214 1.65 -8.45 9.24
N PRO A 215 1.02 -7.75 10.19
CA PRO A 215 1.62 -7.55 11.50
C PRO A 215 1.59 -8.87 12.31
N PRO A 216 2.32 -9.00 13.43
CA PRO A 216 2.24 -10.15 14.30
C PRO A 216 0.81 -10.42 14.79
N HIS A 217 0.45 -11.70 14.95
CA HIS A 217 -0.84 -12.06 15.51
C HIS A 217 -1.02 -11.48 16.92
N GLY A 218 -2.26 -11.15 17.27
CA GLY A 218 -2.57 -10.56 18.57
C GLY A 218 -3.80 -9.65 18.56
N VAL A 219 -4.01 -8.98 19.67
CA VAL A 219 -5.08 -7.99 19.85
C VAL A 219 -4.50 -6.59 19.66
N TYR A 220 -5.20 -5.77 18.89
CA TYR A 220 -4.78 -4.42 18.52
C TYR A 220 -5.82 -3.37 18.91
N ASP A 221 -5.34 -2.23 19.42
CA ASP A 221 -6.08 -0.98 19.41
C ASP A 221 -6.18 -0.50 17.97
N VAL A 222 -7.40 -0.22 17.52
CA VAL A 222 -7.67 0.20 16.14
C VAL A 222 -8.66 1.37 16.09
N ASN A 223 -8.63 2.07 14.95
CA ASN A 223 -9.73 2.92 14.55
C ASN A 223 -10.43 2.32 13.34
N VAL A 224 -11.74 2.39 13.32
CA VAL A 224 -12.57 1.94 12.20
C VAL A 224 -13.22 3.14 11.54
N LEU A 225 -12.97 3.31 10.24
CA LEU A 225 -13.61 4.35 9.44
C LEU A 225 -14.77 3.73 8.67
N ILE A 226 -15.94 4.34 8.83
CA ILE A 226 -17.20 3.97 8.18
C ILE A 226 -17.82 5.25 7.65
N ASN A 227 -17.92 5.41 6.32
CA ASN A 227 -18.47 6.62 5.70
C ASN A 227 -17.88 7.91 6.31
N ASP A 228 -16.56 8.01 6.38
CA ASP A 228 -15.77 9.13 6.94
C ASP A 228 -15.95 9.40 8.46
N LYS A 229 -16.75 8.59 9.14
CA LYS A 229 -16.83 8.62 10.61
C LYS A 229 -15.85 7.63 11.21
N LYS A 230 -15.20 8.06 12.28
CA LYS A 230 -14.17 7.29 12.98
C LYS A 230 -14.70 6.76 14.30
N TYR A 231 -14.58 5.45 14.49
CA TYR A 231 -14.94 4.74 15.72
C TYR A 231 -13.69 4.08 16.30
N ARG A 232 -13.56 4.03 17.60
CA ARG A 232 -12.50 3.28 18.25
C ARG A 232 -12.92 1.83 18.41
N GLY A 233 -11.95 0.91 18.40
CA GLY A 233 -12.23 -0.51 18.56
C GLY A 233 -11.01 -1.31 18.97
N ILE A 234 -11.25 -2.59 19.21
CA ILE A 234 -10.22 -3.61 19.36
C ILE A 234 -10.37 -4.64 18.25
N SER A 235 -9.25 -5.07 17.68
CA SER A 235 -9.25 -6.13 16.66
C SER A 235 -8.42 -7.30 17.11
N ASN A 236 -8.96 -8.51 16.98
CA ASN A 236 -8.18 -9.74 17.01
C ASN A 236 -7.71 -10.05 15.59
N PHE A 237 -6.40 -10.08 15.39
CA PHE A 237 -5.74 -10.51 14.18
C PHE A 237 -5.02 -11.82 14.43
N GLY A 238 -5.43 -12.88 13.77
CA GLY A 238 -4.90 -14.21 14.02
C GLY A 238 -5.26 -15.22 12.96
N THR A 239 -5.08 -16.50 13.25
CA THR A 239 -5.47 -17.59 12.36
C THR A 239 -6.55 -18.45 13.01
N CYS A 240 -7.48 -18.90 12.19
CA CYS A 240 -8.46 -19.91 12.60
C CYS A 240 -8.23 -21.18 11.78
N PRO A 241 -7.98 -22.33 12.43
CA PRO A 241 -7.89 -23.59 11.72
C PRO A 241 -9.25 -23.94 11.08
N THR A 242 -9.22 -24.29 9.80
CA THR A 242 -10.40 -24.78 9.08
C THR A 242 -10.18 -26.22 8.64
N VAL A 243 -11.25 -26.99 8.61
CA VAL A 243 -11.22 -28.43 8.27
C VAL A 243 -10.85 -28.65 6.80
N THR A 244 -11.06 -27.65 5.93
CA THR A 244 -10.98 -27.80 4.47
C THR A 244 -9.90 -26.98 3.78
N MET A 245 -9.38 -25.90 4.37
CA MET A 245 -8.48 -24.96 3.71
C MET A 245 -7.19 -24.63 4.48
N GLY A 246 -6.88 -25.34 5.57
CA GLY A 246 -5.73 -24.98 6.41
C GLY A 246 -6.00 -23.78 7.33
N GLU A 247 -4.99 -22.98 7.61
CA GLU A 247 -5.13 -21.77 8.45
C GLU A 247 -5.68 -20.62 7.62
N VAL A 248 -6.82 -20.07 8.02
CA VAL A 248 -7.39 -18.85 7.46
C VAL A 248 -7.11 -17.69 8.40
N ILE A 249 -6.59 -16.59 7.85
CA ILE A 249 -6.39 -15.37 8.61
C ILE A 249 -7.75 -14.79 8.98
N THR A 250 -7.93 -14.53 10.26
CA THR A 250 -9.12 -13.87 10.79
C THR A 250 -8.77 -12.47 11.24
N PHE A 251 -9.62 -11.51 10.88
CA PHE A 251 -9.49 -10.11 11.30
C PHE A 251 -10.85 -9.67 11.83
N GLU A 252 -11.04 -9.85 13.14
CA GLU A 252 -12.30 -9.61 13.85
C GLU A 252 -12.19 -8.33 14.66
N THR A 253 -13.03 -7.33 14.38
CA THR A 253 -12.99 -6.02 15.01
C THR A 253 -14.27 -5.75 15.81
N HIS A 254 -14.14 -5.54 17.11
CA HIS A 254 -15.20 -5.01 17.97
C HIS A 254 -15.11 -3.48 18.01
N LEU A 255 -16.19 -2.80 17.62
CA LEU A 255 -16.29 -1.34 17.63
C LEU A 255 -16.90 -0.89 18.95
N LEU A 256 -16.25 0.08 19.62
CA LEU A 256 -16.75 0.70 20.83
C LEU A 256 -17.86 1.70 20.50
N ASP A 257 -18.89 1.76 21.35
CA ASP A 257 -20.02 2.70 21.24
C ASP A 257 -20.73 2.65 19.88
N PHE A 258 -20.75 1.47 19.26
CA PHE A 258 -21.36 1.27 17.94
C PHE A 258 -22.42 0.16 17.99
N ASN A 259 -23.63 0.47 17.51
CA ASN A 259 -24.74 -0.46 17.51
C ASN A 259 -25.55 -0.37 16.20
N ALA A 260 -24.90 -0.68 15.08
CA ALA A 260 -25.57 -0.77 13.78
C ALA A 260 -25.09 -1.99 12.99
N ASP A 261 -25.86 -2.40 12.01
CA ASP A 261 -25.46 -3.49 11.11
C ASP A 261 -24.41 -3.01 10.10
N LEU A 262 -23.32 -3.77 10.01
CA LEU A 262 -22.19 -3.52 9.11
C LEU A 262 -22.04 -4.57 7.99
N TYR A 263 -22.85 -5.62 7.97
CA TYR A 263 -22.72 -6.64 6.94
C TYR A 263 -22.87 -6.07 5.53
N GLY A 264 -21.96 -6.45 4.63
CA GLY A 264 -21.89 -5.94 3.27
C GLY A 264 -21.39 -4.50 3.13
N LYS A 265 -21.05 -3.83 4.23
CA LYS A 265 -20.47 -2.47 4.18
C LYS A 265 -18.96 -2.52 4.12
N GLU A 266 -18.39 -1.61 3.36
CA GLU A 266 -16.95 -1.42 3.31
C GLU A 266 -16.49 -0.59 4.51
N ILE A 267 -15.48 -1.07 5.21
CA ILE A 267 -14.85 -0.38 6.34
C ILE A 267 -13.33 -0.38 6.17
N ARG A 268 -12.69 0.62 6.78
CA ARG A 268 -11.23 0.70 6.88
C ARG A 268 -10.82 0.58 8.34
N VAL A 269 -9.98 -0.40 8.65
CA VAL A 269 -9.43 -0.60 9.99
C VAL A 269 -8.00 -0.12 10.03
N GLU A 270 -7.75 0.95 10.78
CA GLU A 270 -6.44 1.54 11.03
C GLU A 270 -5.84 0.95 12.30
N PHE A 271 -4.66 0.36 12.22
CA PHE A 271 -3.93 -0.13 13.38
C PHE A 271 -3.31 1.03 14.17
N ASN A 272 -3.47 1.05 15.49
CA ASN A 272 -2.82 2.03 16.37
C ASN A 272 -1.60 1.41 17.07
N LYS A 273 -1.84 0.38 17.89
CA LYS A 273 -0.78 -0.36 18.62
C LYS A 273 -1.23 -1.77 18.93
N LYS A 274 -0.27 -2.69 19.09
CA LYS A 274 -0.52 -4.01 19.64
C LYS A 274 -0.79 -3.89 21.14
N ILE A 275 -1.88 -4.50 21.61
CA ILE A 275 -2.25 -4.55 23.03
C ILE A 275 -1.57 -5.76 23.68
N ARG A 276 -1.72 -6.95 23.08
CA ARG A 276 -1.16 -8.22 23.56
C ARG A 276 -1.11 -9.27 22.46
N ASP A 277 -0.45 -10.38 22.76
CA ASP A 277 -0.50 -11.61 21.96
C ASP A 277 -1.86 -12.33 22.09
N GLU A 278 -2.12 -13.26 21.16
CA GLU A 278 -3.26 -14.16 21.30
C GLU A 278 -3.12 -15.04 22.55
N LYS A 279 -4.25 -15.33 23.18
CA LYS A 279 -4.33 -16.20 24.37
C LYS A 279 -5.43 -17.22 24.18
N ASN A 280 -5.21 -18.43 24.69
CA ASN A 280 -6.27 -19.42 24.87
C ASN A 280 -6.94 -19.20 26.22
N PHE A 281 -8.27 -19.34 26.27
CA PHE A 281 -9.07 -19.16 27.47
C PHE A 281 -9.73 -20.48 27.85
N SER A 282 -9.78 -20.78 29.14
CA SER A 282 -10.37 -22.02 29.68
C SER A 282 -11.91 -21.93 29.76
N SER A 283 -12.46 -20.70 29.78
CA SER A 283 -13.89 -20.44 29.84
C SER A 283 -14.29 -19.19 29.07
N ILE A 284 -15.60 -19.05 28.80
CA ILE A 284 -16.20 -17.87 28.19
C ILE A 284 -16.10 -16.68 29.13
N GLU A 285 -16.21 -16.87 30.41
CA GLU A 285 -16.11 -15.85 31.44
C GLU A 285 -14.71 -15.22 31.47
N GLU A 286 -13.66 -16.05 31.39
CA GLU A 286 -12.29 -15.61 31.31
C GLU A 286 -12.05 -14.78 30.04
N LEU A 287 -12.57 -15.23 28.90
CA LEU A 287 -12.50 -14.48 27.64
C LEU A 287 -13.19 -13.13 27.75
N LYS A 288 -14.42 -13.06 28.29
CA LYS A 288 -15.16 -11.81 28.50
C LYS A 288 -14.39 -10.85 29.39
N HIS A 289 -13.87 -11.35 30.50
CA HIS A 289 -13.09 -10.52 31.44
C HIS A 289 -11.85 -9.92 30.75
N GLN A 290 -11.12 -10.74 29.98
CA GLN A 290 -9.95 -10.24 29.26
C GLN A 290 -10.31 -9.20 28.19
N ILE A 291 -11.40 -9.41 27.42
CA ILE A 291 -11.86 -8.42 26.44
C ILE A 291 -12.19 -7.09 27.13
N GLN A 292 -12.86 -7.14 28.30
CA GLN A 292 -13.17 -5.94 29.05
C GLN A 292 -11.90 -5.20 29.51
N LEU A 293 -10.90 -5.94 30.02
CA LEU A 293 -9.60 -5.35 30.39
C LEU A 293 -8.88 -4.72 29.19
N ASP A 294 -8.95 -5.37 28.01
CA ASP A 294 -8.37 -4.83 26.78
C ASP A 294 -9.05 -3.50 26.39
N ILE A 295 -10.38 -3.39 26.55
CA ILE A 295 -11.17 -2.18 26.29
C ILE A 295 -10.84 -1.09 27.31
N ASP A 296 -10.85 -1.42 28.61
CA ASP A 296 -10.58 -0.47 29.69
C ASP A 296 -9.19 0.14 29.57
N GLY A 297 -8.22 -0.63 29.08
CA GLY A 297 -6.85 -0.15 28.79
C GLY A 297 -6.74 0.79 27.59
N LEU A 298 -7.83 1.01 26.84
CA LEU A 298 -7.88 1.99 25.76
C LEU A 298 -8.32 3.38 26.25
N ILE A 299 -9.11 3.43 27.29
CA ILE A 299 -9.65 4.68 27.89
C ILE A 299 -8.57 5.33 28.75
#